data_c56f0e76b965574f0a58950376eb0158
#
_entry.id   c56f0e76b965574f0a58950376eb0158
#
_cell.length_a   1.000
_cell.length_b   1.000
_cell.length_c   1.000
_cell.angle_alpha   90.00
_cell.angle_beta   90.00
_cell.angle_gamma   90.00
#
_symmetry.space_group_name_H-M   'P 1'
#
loop_
_entity.id
_entity.type
_entity.pdbx_description
1 polymer ?
#
loop_
_entity_poly.entity_id
_entity_poly.type
_entity_poly.pdbx_seq_one_letter_code
_entity_poly.pdbx_strand_id
1 'polypeptide(L)'
;MQEPLFHDRRDAGQVLARRLSAYRGRPDTLVLALPRGGVPVGHAVAQALGLPLDVFIVRKLGVPDHEELAMGAVASGGLRVMNDGVVRLLGIGAAQVDAVAQAQALELARRERLYRGARPALEIARRTVLLVDDGIATGATMRVAARALRAMAPARLVIAVPTGARSTCAGLRREADELVCATTPEPFRAVGCWYEDFAQTSDDEVRRLLAATK
;
A
#
# COMPACT_ATOMS: atom_id res chain seq x y z
N MET A 1 7.16 -0.46 29.09
CA MET A 1 7.19 -0.13 27.65
C MET A 1 7.19 -1.45 26.90
N GLN A 2 6.44 -1.57 25.78
CA GLN A 2 6.51 -2.78 24.97
C GLN A 2 7.83 -2.75 24.19
N GLU A 3 8.49 -3.90 24.10
CA GLU A 3 9.72 -4.02 23.33
C GLU A 3 9.41 -4.00 21.82
N PRO A 4 10.25 -3.33 20.99
CA PRO A 4 10.17 -3.41 19.55
C PRO A 4 10.20 -4.86 19.07
N LEU A 5 9.48 -5.17 17.97
CA LEU A 5 9.44 -6.51 17.38
C LEU A 5 10.41 -6.66 16.23
N PHE A 6 10.80 -5.54 15.63
CA PHE A 6 11.67 -5.47 14.47
C PHE A 6 12.77 -4.43 14.70
N HIS A 7 13.97 -4.74 14.24
CA HIS A 7 15.05 -3.76 14.25
C HIS A 7 14.70 -2.58 13.30
N ASP A 8 14.39 -2.89 12.06
CA ASP A 8 14.02 -1.93 11.01
C ASP A 8 13.01 -2.51 10.04
N ARG A 9 12.66 -1.75 8.99
CA ARG A 9 11.73 -2.19 7.94
C ARG A 9 12.26 -3.36 7.10
N ARG A 10 13.57 -3.49 6.96
CA ARG A 10 14.19 -4.60 6.22
C ARG A 10 14.06 -5.89 7.02
N ASP A 11 14.33 -5.86 8.30
CA ASP A 11 14.14 -7.02 9.20
C ASP A 11 12.66 -7.44 9.22
N ALA A 12 11.75 -6.49 9.38
CA ALA A 12 10.31 -6.72 9.30
C ALA A 12 9.88 -7.39 7.98
N GLY A 13 10.46 -6.95 6.87
CA GLY A 13 10.23 -7.55 5.55
C GLY A 13 10.73 -8.98 5.45
N GLN A 14 11.86 -9.34 6.08
CA GLN A 14 12.35 -10.71 6.15
C GLN A 14 11.43 -11.62 6.96
N VAL A 15 10.91 -11.12 8.09
CA VAL A 15 9.90 -11.83 8.88
C VAL A 15 8.63 -12.08 8.06
N LEU A 16 8.16 -11.06 7.34
CA LEU A 16 6.97 -11.17 6.48
C LEU A 16 7.19 -12.15 5.33
N ALA A 17 8.36 -12.14 4.70
CA ALA A 17 8.71 -13.05 3.61
C ALA A 17 8.60 -14.54 4.00
N ARG A 18 8.97 -14.87 5.24
CA ARG A 18 8.80 -16.25 5.76
C ARG A 18 7.33 -16.67 5.78
N ARG A 19 6.42 -15.74 6.11
CA ARG A 19 4.96 -16.01 6.10
C ARG A 19 4.39 -16.10 4.68
N LEU A 20 5.08 -15.52 3.69
CA LEU A 20 4.69 -15.50 2.28
C LEU A 20 5.45 -16.54 1.44
N SER A 21 6.10 -17.52 2.06
CA SER A 21 6.95 -18.53 1.39
C SER A 21 6.24 -19.30 0.27
N ALA A 22 4.92 -19.49 0.36
CA ALA A 22 4.10 -20.14 -0.67
C ALA A 22 4.10 -19.40 -2.02
N TYR A 23 4.51 -18.12 -2.05
CA TYR A 23 4.60 -17.30 -3.26
C TYR A 23 6.00 -17.27 -3.88
N ARG A 24 6.99 -17.93 -3.30
CA ARG A 24 8.38 -17.93 -3.76
C ARG A 24 8.50 -18.38 -5.21
N GLY A 25 9.16 -17.55 -6.03
CA GLY A 25 9.48 -17.85 -7.43
C GLY A 25 8.28 -18.00 -8.37
N ARG A 26 7.09 -17.63 -7.94
CA ARG A 26 5.89 -17.71 -8.80
C ARG A 26 5.93 -16.66 -9.89
N PRO A 27 5.93 -17.04 -11.18
CA PRO A 27 6.09 -16.10 -12.30
C PRO A 27 4.88 -15.16 -12.47
N ASP A 28 3.72 -15.57 -11.97
CA ASP A 28 2.47 -14.79 -11.99
C ASP A 28 2.36 -13.78 -10.85
N THR A 29 3.35 -13.72 -9.95
CA THR A 29 3.26 -12.93 -8.72
C THR A 29 4.08 -11.66 -8.80
N LEU A 30 3.51 -10.56 -8.32
CA LEU A 30 4.11 -9.22 -8.25
C LEU A 30 3.98 -8.66 -6.84
N VAL A 31 5.07 -8.12 -6.30
CA VAL A 31 5.04 -7.33 -5.05
C VAL A 31 4.78 -5.87 -5.40
N LEU A 32 3.73 -5.29 -4.82
CA LEU A 32 3.41 -3.87 -4.91
C LEU A 32 3.51 -3.24 -3.54
N ALA A 33 4.45 -2.32 -3.37
CA ALA A 33 4.66 -1.62 -2.11
C ALA A 33 3.96 -0.26 -2.09
N LEU A 34 3.33 0.08 -0.96
CA LEU A 34 2.78 1.42 -0.74
C LEU A 34 3.91 2.37 -0.32
N PRO A 35 4.25 3.40 -1.11
CA PRO A 35 5.32 4.30 -0.74
C PRO A 35 4.87 5.29 0.37
N ARG A 36 5.79 5.73 1.25
CA ARG A 36 7.22 5.43 1.20
C ARG A 36 7.59 4.24 2.08
N GLY A 37 7.04 4.13 3.31
CA GLY A 37 7.46 3.15 4.33
C GLY A 37 7.33 1.68 3.90
N GLY A 38 6.34 1.34 3.08
CA GLY A 38 6.17 -0.02 2.56
C GLY A 38 7.26 -0.48 1.59
N VAL A 39 8.05 0.45 1.00
CA VAL A 39 9.03 0.07 -0.03
C VAL A 39 10.21 -0.72 0.54
N PRO A 40 10.86 -0.36 1.65
CA PRO A 40 11.90 -1.19 2.24
C PRO A 40 11.40 -2.59 2.65
N VAL A 41 10.18 -2.69 3.18
CA VAL A 41 9.54 -3.98 3.50
C VAL A 41 9.28 -4.79 2.24
N GLY A 42 8.66 -4.18 1.22
CA GLY A 42 8.37 -4.83 -0.07
C GLY A 42 9.63 -5.27 -0.79
N HIS A 43 10.71 -4.50 -0.71
CA HIS A 43 12.02 -4.87 -1.28
C HIS A 43 12.58 -6.14 -0.60
N ALA A 44 12.57 -6.19 0.73
CA ALA A 44 13.03 -7.37 1.46
C ALA A 44 12.19 -8.62 1.15
N VAL A 45 10.86 -8.45 1.02
CA VAL A 45 9.94 -9.54 0.60
C VAL A 45 10.25 -9.99 -0.83
N ALA A 46 10.34 -9.05 -1.79
CA ALA A 46 10.61 -9.36 -3.19
C ALA A 46 11.95 -10.07 -3.38
N GLN A 47 13.00 -9.58 -2.72
CA GLN A 47 14.33 -10.20 -2.74
C GLN A 47 14.31 -11.61 -2.16
N ALA A 48 13.70 -11.81 -1.00
CA ALA A 48 13.64 -13.10 -0.33
C ALA A 48 12.81 -14.15 -1.10
N LEU A 49 11.79 -13.71 -1.85
CA LEU A 49 10.91 -14.59 -2.60
C LEU A 49 11.30 -14.72 -4.08
N GLY A 50 12.26 -13.94 -4.59
CA GLY A 50 12.62 -13.92 -6.00
C GLY A 50 11.49 -13.38 -6.90
N LEU A 51 10.82 -12.31 -6.47
CA LEU A 51 9.66 -11.73 -7.13
C LEU A 51 9.98 -10.31 -7.63
N PRO A 52 9.33 -9.85 -8.72
CA PRO A 52 9.43 -8.46 -9.14
C PRO A 52 8.77 -7.52 -8.12
N LEU A 53 9.35 -6.33 -7.96
CA LEU A 53 8.84 -5.25 -7.11
C LEU A 53 8.50 -4.03 -7.93
N ASP A 54 7.36 -3.42 -7.62
CA ASP A 54 7.02 -2.05 -8.04
C ASP A 54 6.27 -1.33 -6.91
N VAL A 55 5.95 -0.06 -7.12
CA VAL A 55 5.14 0.73 -6.19
C VAL A 55 3.72 0.88 -6.70
N PHE A 56 2.79 0.92 -5.77
CA PHE A 56 1.40 1.27 -6.02
C PHE A 56 1.06 2.53 -5.24
N ILE A 57 0.87 3.64 -5.93
CA ILE A 57 0.64 4.94 -5.32
C ILE A 57 -0.85 5.20 -5.22
N VAL A 58 -1.28 5.65 -4.05
CA VAL A 58 -2.67 6.04 -3.79
C VAL A 58 -2.69 7.43 -3.18
N ARG A 59 -3.62 8.25 -3.63
CA ARG A 59 -3.87 9.59 -3.11
C ARG A 59 -5.33 9.73 -2.72
N LYS A 60 -5.56 10.02 -1.45
CA LYS A 60 -6.91 10.29 -0.91
C LYS A 60 -7.49 11.54 -1.56
N LEU A 61 -8.77 11.49 -1.92
CA LEU A 61 -9.56 12.66 -2.29
C LEU A 61 -10.29 13.13 -1.03
N GLY A 62 -9.73 14.15 -0.37
CA GLY A 62 -10.36 14.77 0.79
C GLY A 62 -11.62 15.54 0.40
N VAL A 63 -12.61 15.56 1.29
CA VAL A 63 -13.77 16.45 1.15
C VAL A 63 -13.31 17.89 1.25
N PRO A 64 -13.75 18.81 0.38
CA PRO A 64 -13.46 20.24 0.53
C PRO A 64 -13.81 20.73 1.95
N ASP A 65 -12.93 21.50 2.56
CA ASP A 65 -13.01 22.01 3.93
C ASP A 65 -12.95 20.95 5.06
N HIS A 66 -12.90 19.66 4.69
CA HIS A 66 -12.80 18.51 5.62
C HIS A 66 -11.84 17.45 5.04
N GLU A 67 -10.60 17.81 4.80
CA GLU A 67 -9.61 16.95 4.11
C GLU A 67 -9.36 15.59 4.78
N GLU A 68 -9.62 15.47 6.09
CA GLU A 68 -9.51 14.19 6.81
C GLU A 68 -10.58 13.18 6.40
N LEU A 69 -11.74 13.65 5.92
CA LEU A 69 -12.80 12.79 5.41
C LEU A 69 -12.57 12.50 3.93
N ALA A 70 -12.48 11.21 3.58
CA ALA A 70 -12.22 10.80 2.21
C ALA A 70 -13.53 10.60 1.43
N MET A 71 -13.72 11.37 0.36
CA MET A 71 -14.78 11.15 -0.63
C MET A 71 -14.37 10.17 -1.74
N GLY A 72 -13.10 9.77 -1.76
CA GLY A 72 -12.56 8.84 -2.74
C GLY A 72 -11.05 8.78 -2.71
N ALA A 73 -10.47 8.25 -3.79
CA ALA A 73 -9.04 8.27 -4.04
C ALA A 73 -8.74 8.13 -5.54
N VAL A 74 -7.54 8.58 -5.91
CA VAL A 74 -6.90 8.24 -7.18
C VAL A 74 -5.71 7.32 -6.91
N ALA A 75 -5.45 6.40 -7.83
CA ALA A 75 -4.41 5.40 -7.69
C ALA A 75 -3.62 5.22 -8.99
N SER A 76 -2.46 4.56 -8.88
CA SER A 76 -1.62 4.17 -10.01
C SER A 76 -2.45 3.55 -11.13
N GLY A 77 -2.08 3.87 -12.37
CA GLY A 77 -2.85 3.47 -13.55
C GLY A 77 -4.05 4.37 -13.86
N GLY A 78 -4.16 5.55 -13.24
CA GLY A 78 -5.22 6.54 -13.50
C GLY A 78 -6.58 6.15 -12.91
N LEU A 79 -6.62 5.18 -12.02
CA LEU A 79 -7.86 4.73 -11.40
C LEU A 79 -8.39 5.75 -10.40
N ARG A 80 -9.70 5.95 -10.44
CA ARG A 80 -10.46 6.74 -9.48
C ARG A 80 -11.49 5.85 -8.79
N VAL A 81 -11.45 5.79 -7.47
CA VAL A 81 -12.40 5.06 -6.63
C VAL A 81 -13.16 6.08 -5.79
N MET A 82 -14.49 6.10 -5.90
CA MET A 82 -15.32 7.06 -5.18
C MET A 82 -16.06 6.41 -4.01
N ASN A 83 -16.31 7.19 -2.97
CA ASN A 83 -17.25 6.88 -1.91
C ASN A 83 -18.55 7.66 -2.15
N ASP A 84 -19.39 7.11 -3.04
CA ASP A 84 -20.64 7.77 -3.45
C ASP A 84 -21.57 8.06 -2.25
N GLY A 85 -21.46 7.27 -1.16
CA GLY A 85 -22.20 7.53 0.06
C GLY A 85 -21.82 8.85 0.70
N VAL A 86 -20.50 9.13 0.81
CA VAL A 86 -19.99 10.41 1.36
C VAL A 86 -20.33 11.58 0.42
N VAL A 87 -20.14 11.39 -0.88
CA VAL A 87 -20.44 12.43 -1.89
C VAL A 87 -21.92 12.83 -1.81
N ARG A 88 -22.84 11.87 -1.79
CA ARG A 88 -24.27 12.14 -1.68
C ARG A 88 -24.65 12.73 -0.33
N LEU A 89 -24.13 12.18 0.77
CA LEU A 89 -24.49 12.61 2.13
C LEU A 89 -24.13 14.09 2.36
N LEU A 90 -22.98 14.51 1.81
CA LEU A 90 -22.47 15.88 1.99
C LEU A 90 -22.85 16.81 0.83
N GLY A 91 -23.60 16.34 -0.17
CA GLY A 91 -24.01 17.15 -1.30
C GLY A 91 -22.88 17.72 -2.14
N ILE A 92 -21.74 17.00 -2.24
CA ILE A 92 -20.54 17.49 -2.95
C ILE A 92 -20.82 17.48 -4.45
N GLY A 93 -20.73 18.67 -5.07
CA GLY A 93 -20.96 18.83 -6.50
C GLY A 93 -19.89 18.13 -7.37
N ALA A 94 -20.30 17.65 -8.55
CA ALA A 94 -19.41 16.97 -9.48
C ALA A 94 -18.16 17.82 -9.82
N ALA A 95 -18.32 19.11 -10.04
CA ALA A 95 -17.23 20.04 -10.33
C ALA A 95 -16.18 20.10 -9.20
N GLN A 96 -16.63 20.07 -7.94
CA GLN A 96 -15.74 20.06 -6.77
C GLN A 96 -14.97 18.73 -6.69
N VAL A 97 -15.68 17.61 -6.89
CA VAL A 97 -15.06 16.28 -6.93
C VAL A 97 -14.00 16.21 -8.02
N ASP A 98 -14.29 16.73 -9.23
CA ASP A 98 -13.37 16.70 -10.36
C ASP A 98 -12.14 17.60 -10.12
N ALA A 99 -12.32 18.76 -9.53
CA ALA A 99 -11.21 19.67 -9.19
C ALA A 99 -10.22 19.00 -8.20
N VAL A 100 -10.74 18.38 -7.12
CA VAL A 100 -9.90 17.66 -6.16
C VAL A 100 -9.23 16.45 -6.82
N ALA A 101 -9.97 15.68 -7.63
CA ALA A 101 -9.43 14.51 -8.31
C ALA A 101 -8.31 14.89 -9.28
N GLN A 102 -8.47 15.98 -10.05
CA GLN A 102 -7.44 16.47 -10.97
C GLN A 102 -6.17 16.90 -10.24
N ALA A 103 -6.28 17.65 -9.15
CA ALA A 103 -5.14 18.08 -8.34
C ALA A 103 -4.36 16.87 -7.79
N GLN A 104 -5.07 15.87 -7.24
CA GLN A 104 -4.45 14.66 -6.72
C GLN A 104 -3.86 13.76 -7.82
N ALA A 105 -4.48 13.72 -9.00
CA ALA A 105 -3.94 12.98 -10.15
C ALA A 105 -2.62 13.58 -10.67
N LEU A 106 -2.48 14.90 -10.67
CA LEU A 106 -1.21 15.57 -11.03
C LEU A 106 -0.09 15.19 -10.05
N GLU A 107 -0.37 15.24 -8.74
CA GLU A 107 0.61 14.85 -7.73
C GLU A 107 0.94 13.35 -7.80
N LEU A 108 -0.06 12.49 -8.06
CA LEU A 108 0.16 11.07 -8.28
C LEU A 108 1.10 10.83 -9.46
N ALA A 109 0.83 11.46 -10.61
CA ALA A 109 1.68 11.37 -11.81
C ALA A 109 3.11 11.89 -11.56
N ARG A 110 3.27 12.96 -10.76
CA ARG A 110 4.59 13.43 -10.33
C ARG A 110 5.35 12.37 -9.55
N ARG A 111 4.69 11.73 -8.56
CA ARG A 111 5.30 10.65 -7.76
C ARG A 111 5.58 9.39 -8.57
N GLU A 112 4.72 9.02 -9.50
CA GLU A 112 4.96 7.89 -10.40
C GLU A 112 6.22 8.13 -11.24
N ARG A 113 6.36 9.30 -11.84
CA ARG A 113 7.58 9.66 -12.57
C ARG A 113 8.81 9.65 -11.69
N LEU A 114 8.70 10.16 -10.45
CA LEU A 114 9.81 10.19 -9.50
C LEU A 114 10.32 8.78 -9.13
N TYR A 115 9.41 7.86 -8.84
CA TYR A 115 9.76 6.52 -8.34
C TYR A 115 9.95 5.50 -9.44
N ARG A 116 9.10 5.52 -10.47
CA ARG A 116 9.08 4.51 -11.52
C ARG A 116 9.89 4.92 -12.77
N GLY A 117 10.14 6.22 -12.96
CA GLY A 117 10.84 6.71 -14.13
C GLY A 117 10.17 6.29 -15.44
N ALA A 118 10.93 5.65 -16.31
CA ALA A 118 10.47 5.14 -17.61
C ALA A 118 9.97 3.69 -17.57
N ARG A 119 9.70 3.11 -16.38
CA ARG A 119 9.15 1.74 -16.29
C ARG A 119 7.80 1.66 -17.00
N PRO A 120 7.49 0.53 -17.67
CA PRO A 120 6.20 0.34 -18.35
C PRO A 120 5.03 0.41 -17.35
N ALA A 121 3.82 0.55 -17.84
CA ALA A 121 2.62 0.50 -17.03
C ALA A 121 2.55 -0.80 -16.22
N LEU A 122 1.89 -0.74 -15.05
CA LEU A 122 1.71 -1.92 -14.19
C LEU A 122 0.78 -2.93 -14.87
N GLU A 123 1.28 -4.11 -15.15
CA GLU A 123 0.48 -5.24 -15.62
C GLU A 123 -0.03 -6.03 -14.41
N ILE A 124 -1.27 -5.76 -14.01
CA ILE A 124 -1.90 -6.32 -12.80
C ILE A 124 -2.93 -7.39 -13.16
N ALA A 125 -3.62 -7.22 -14.29
CA ALA A 125 -4.67 -8.14 -14.71
C ALA A 125 -4.18 -9.59 -14.73
N ARG A 126 -4.97 -10.48 -14.13
CA ARG A 126 -4.70 -11.94 -14.03
C ARG A 126 -3.43 -12.32 -13.27
N ARG A 127 -2.77 -11.39 -12.57
CA ARG A 127 -1.60 -11.68 -11.73
C ARG A 127 -2.00 -11.83 -10.26
N THR A 128 -1.18 -12.55 -9.51
CA THR A 128 -1.20 -12.51 -8.04
C THR A 128 -0.46 -11.26 -7.58
N VAL A 129 -1.11 -10.43 -6.80
CA VAL A 129 -0.53 -9.20 -6.24
C VAL A 129 -0.34 -9.35 -4.74
N LEU A 130 0.89 -9.16 -4.28
CA LEU A 130 1.23 -8.98 -2.85
C LEU A 130 1.31 -7.49 -2.57
N LEU A 131 0.25 -6.92 -1.98
CA LEU A 131 0.21 -5.51 -1.60
C LEU A 131 0.82 -5.33 -0.21
N VAL A 132 1.95 -4.63 -0.14
CA VAL A 132 2.81 -4.54 1.05
C VAL A 132 2.86 -3.12 1.59
N ASP A 133 2.83 -2.99 2.92
CA ASP A 133 3.13 -1.76 3.66
C ASP A 133 3.97 -2.09 4.91
N ASP A 134 4.51 -1.06 5.60
CA ASP A 134 5.31 -1.23 6.83
C ASP A 134 4.46 -1.55 8.07
N GLY A 135 3.15 -1.33 8.00
CA GLY A 135 2.20 -1.71 9.02
C GLY A 135 0.82 -1.11 8.81
N ILE A 136 -0.15 -1.57 9.59
CA ILE A 136 -1.53 -1.12 9.49
C ILE A 136 -2.02 -0.62 10.85
N ALA A 137 -2.25 0.71 10.97
CA ALA A 137 -2.96 1.31 12.10
C ALA A 137 -4.47 1.40 11.78
N THR A 138 -4.92 2.44 11.07
CA THR A 138 -6.32 2.63 10.67
C THR A 138 -6.73 1.84 9.43
N GLY A 139 -5.76 1.48 8.59
CA GLY A 139 -5.96 0.74 7.35
C GLY A 139 -6.60 1.55 6.21
N ALA A 140 -6.76 2.86 6.36
CA ALA A 140 -7.43 3.69 5.35
C ALA A 140 -6.72 3.62 3.99
N THR A 141 -5.41 3.83 3.94
CA THR A 141 -4.61 3.76 2.70
C THR A 141 -4.67 2.36 2.09
N MET A 142 -4.47 1.33 2.91
CA MET A 142 -4.50 -0.07 2.48
C MET A 142 -5.85 -0.46 1.87
N ARG A 143 -6.96 -0.03 2.49
CA ARG A 143 -8.32 -0.27 1.99
C ARG A 143 -8.54 0.34 0.62
N VAL A 144 -8.13 1.58 0.44
CA VAL A 144 -8.26 2.28 -0.84
C VAL A 144 -7.39 1.62 -1.92
N ALA A 145 -6.15 1.27 -1.58
CA ALA A 145 -5.24 0.57 -2.48
C ALA A 145 -5.80 -0.79 -2.92
N ALA A 146 -6.34 -1.56 -1.98
CA ALA A 146 -6.94 -2.85 -2.28
C ALA A 146 -8.15 -2.72 -3.23
N ARG A 147 -9.03 -1.75 -3.00
CA ARG A 147 -10.18 -1.49 -3.89
C ARG A 147 -9.76 -1.05 -5.28
N ALA A 148 -8.76 -0.18 -5.38
CA ALA A 148 -8.22 0.24 -6.66
C ALA A 148 -7.60 -0.94 -7.43
N LEU A 149 -6.83 -1.79 -6.74
CA LEU A 149 -6.26 -3.00 -7.35
C LEU A 149 -7.33 -3.99 -7.79
N ARG A 150 -8.43 -4.15 -7.04
CA ARG A 150 -9.55 -5.00 -7.46
C ARG A 150 -10.15 -4.56 -8.80
N ALA A 151 -10.26 -3.25 -9.04
CA ALA A 151 -10.72 -2.71 -10.32
C ALA A 151 -9.78 -3.02 -11.49
N MET A 152 -8.50 -3.36 -11.22
CA MET A 152 -7.54 -3.81 -12.23
C MET A 152 -7.58 -5.32 -12.49
N ALA A 153 -8.56 -6.04 -11.92
CA ALA A 153 -8.82 -7.47 -12.12
C ALA A 153 -7.61 -8.39 -11.89
N PRO A 154 -6.89 -8.32 -10.74
CA PRO A 154 -5.88 -9.30 -10.42
C PRO A 154 -6.51 -10.69 -10.26
N ALA A 155 -5.76 -11.76 -10.55
CA ALA A 155 -6.21 -13.12 -10.28
C ALA A 155 -6.33 -13.39 -8.77
N ARG A 156 -5.44 -12.79 -7.99
CA ARG A 156 -5.43 -12.86 -6.51
C ARG A 156 -4.83 -11.60 -5.92
N LEU A 157 -5.45 -11.08 -4.89
CA LEU A 157 -4.95 -9.96 -4.10
C LEU A 157 -4.65 -10.41 -2.68
N VAL A 158 -3.42 -10.24 -2.25
CA VAL A 158 -2.93 -10.54 -0.90
C VAL A 158 -2.48 -9.25 -0.24
N ILE A 159 -3.07 -8.88 0.87
CA ILE A 159 -2.56 -7.81 1.74
C ILE A 159 -1.52 -8.42 2.66
N ALA A 160 -0.32 -7.85 2.73
CA ALA A 160 0.77 -8.37 3.51
C ALA A 160 1.50 -7.26 4.28
N VAL A 161 1.54 -7.38 5.62
CA VAL A 161 2.21 -6.40 6.50
C VAL A 161 2.91 -7.09 7.67
N PRO A 162 4.02 -6.53 8.17
CA PRO A 162 4.72 -7.07 9.32
C PRO A 162 3.89 -6.96 10.61
N THR A 163 3.17 -5.86 10.79
CA THR A 163 2.39 -5.60 12.00
C THR A 163 1.12 -4.83 11.72
N GLY A 164 0.09 -4.98 12.56
CA GLY A 164 -1.14 -4.24 12.41
C GLY A 164 -2.09 -4.38 13.60
N ALA A 165 -2.97 -3.38 13.74
CA ALA A 165 -4.04 -3.44 14.73
C ALA A 165 -5.00 -4.61 14.41
N ARG A 166 -5.24 -5.49 15.38
CA ARG A 166 -6.06 -6.71 15.19
C ARG A 166 -7.42 -6.44 14.57
N SER A 167 -8.13 -5.44 15.08
CA SER A 167 -9.45 -5.06 14.57
C SER A 167 -9.41 -4.56 13.13
N THR A 168 -8.39 -3.77 12.78
CA THR A 168 -8.19 -3.26 11.42
C THR A 168 -7.85 -4.39 10.45
N CYS A 169 -6.95 -5.30 10.83
CA CYS A 169 -6.62 -6.47 10.03
C CYS A 169 -7.87 -7.34 9.79
N ALA A 170 -8.70 -7.56 10.82
CA ALA A 170 -9.95 -8.30 10.67
C ALA A 170 -10.91 -7.63 9.66
N GLY A 171 -11.03 -6.29 9.71
CA GLY A 171 -11.86 -5.53 8.77
C GLY A 171 -11.35 -5.57 7.32
N LEU A 172 -10.03 -5.61 7.12
CA LEU A 172 -9.40 -5.64 5.81
C LEU A 172 -9.46 -7.02 5.12
N ARG A 173 -9.74 -8.10 5.84
CA ARG A 173 -9.92 -9.44 5.24
C ARG A 173 -11.00 -9.49 4.16
N ARG A 174 -11.94 -8.53 4.17
CA ARG A 174 -13.01 -8.45 3.16
C ARG A 174 -12.57 -7.74 1.88
N GLU A 175 -11.44 -7.05 1.91
CA GLU A 175 -10.92 -6.28 0.77
C GLU A 175 -9.93 -7.08 -0.11
N ALA A 176 -9.47 -8.25 0.37
CA ALA A 176 -8.48 -9.09 -0.30
C ALA A 176 -8.85 -10.58 -0.22
N ASP A 177 -8.24 -11.41 -1.06
CA ASP A 177 -8.44 -12.87 -1.02
C ASP A 177 -7.69 -13.49 0.17
N GLU A 178 -6.62 -12.82 0.59
CA GLU A 178 -5.83 -13.22 1.75
C GLU A 178 -5.27 -11.98 2.45
N LEU A 179 -5.17 -12.04 3.78
CA LEU A 179 -4.46 -11.05 4.57
C LEU A 179 -3.44 -11.76 5.45
N VAL A 180 -2.18 -11.44 5.23
CA VAL A 180 -1.03 -11.90 6.01
C VAL A 180 -0.52 -10.73 6.86
N CYS A 181 -0.75 -10.81 8.17
CA CYS A 181 -0.17 -9.90 9.15
C CYS A 181 0.73 -10.75 10.05
N ALA A 182 2.04 -10.47 10.06
CA ALA A 182 2.97 -11.33 10.79
C ALA A 182 2.75 -11.24 12.30
N THR A 183 2.38 -10.06 12.81
CA THR A 183 2.08 -9.84 14.24
C THR A 183 0.90 -8.89 14.42
N THR A 184 0.10 -9.11 15.45
CA THR A 184 -1.00 -8.21 15.86
C THR A 184 -0.89 -7.92 17.36
N PRO A 185 0.11 -7.13 17.78
CA PRO A 185 0.34 -6.85 19.18
C PRO A 185 -0.76 -5.98 19.81
N GLU A 186 -0.99 -6.14 21.10
CA GLU A 186 -1.98 -5.38 21.88
C GLU A 186 -1.35 -4.82 23.17
N PRO A 187 -1.65 -3.55 23.54
CA PRO A 187 -2.44 -2.57 22.78
C PRO A 187 -1.66 -2.02 21.58
N PHE A 188 -2.31 -1.84 20.44
CA PHE A 188 -1.70 -1.27 19.24
C PHE A 188 -1.85 0.27 19.24
N ARG A 189 -0.78 1.01 19.41
CA ARG A 189 -0.80 2.49 19.46
C ARG A 189 -0.47 3.11 18.11
N ALA A 190 0.67 2.72 17.54
CA ALA A 190 1.16 3.18 16.25
C ALA A 190 2.10 2.14 15.63
N VAL A 191 2.25 2.15 14.31
CA VAL A 191 3.13 1.23 13.59
C VAL A 191 4.58 1.36 14.08
N GLY A 192 5.08 2.60 14.20
CA GLY A 192 6.46 2.88 14.58
C GLY A 192 6.87 2.38 15.96
N CYS A 193 5.92 2.15 16.88
CA CYS A 193 6.22 1.59 18.22
C CYS A 193 6.78 0.15 18.18
N TRP A 194 6.66 -0.52 17.03
CA TRP A 194 7.09 -1.91 16.85
C TRP A 194 8.44 -2.05 16.16
N TYR A 195 9.10 -0.92 15.88
CA TYR A 195 10.41 -0.83 15.25
C TYR A 195 11.39 -0.12 16.19
N GLU A 196 12.64 -0.60 16.25
CA GLU A 196 13.73 0.11 16.94
C GLU A 196 14.13 1.35 16.14
N ASP A 197 14.34 1.17 14.82
CA ASP A 197 14.56 2.25 13.86
C ASP A 197 13.34 2.38 12.92
N PHE A 198 12.59 3.48 13.08
CA PHE A 198 11.47 3.85 12.22
C PHE A 198 11.70 5.19 11.52
N ALA A 199 12.95 5.52 11.21
CA ALA A 199 13.30 6.73 10.47
C ALA A 199 12.48 6.85 9.17
N GLN A 200 12.20 8.07 8.75
CA GLN A 200 11.41 8.32 7.55
C GLN A 200 12.16 7.87 6.29
N THR A 201 11.57 6.95 5.53
CA THR A 201 12.08 6.54 4.21
C THR A 201 12.08 7.73 3.24
N SER A 202 13.22 8.05 2.65
CA SER A 202 13.37 9.15 1.70
C SER A 202 12.96 8.74 0.29
N ASP A 203 12.67 9.73 -0.57
CA ASP A 203 12.37 9.49 -1.98
C ASP A 203 13.58 8.85 -2.72
N ASP A 204 14.80 9.22 -2.34
CA ASP A 204 16.03 8.63 -2.91
C ASP A 204 16.21 7.18 -2.49
N GLU A 205 15.85 6.83 -1.26
CA GLU A 205 15.86 5.45 -0.79
C GLU A 205 14.84 4.62 -1.59
N VAL A 206 13.62 5.11 -1.78
CA VAL A 206 12.60 4.45 -2.61
C VAL A 206 13.14 4.17 -4.02
N ARG A 207 13.74 5.16 -4.67
CA ARG A 207 14.32 5.02 -6.02
C ARG A 207 15.44 3.98 -6.06
N ARG A 208 16.36 4.00 -5.09
CA ARG A 208 17.46 3.02 -4.99
C ARG A 208 16.94 1.60 -4.84
N LEU A 209 15.99 1.37 -3.93
CA LEU A 209 15.43 0.05 -3.67
C LEU A 209 14.67 -0.50 -4.89
N LEU A 210 13.90 0.35 -5.57
CA LEU A 210 13.24 -0.04 -6.82
C LEU A 210 14.24 -0.38 -7.93
N ALA A 211 15.33 0.39 -8.06
CA ALA A 211 16.34 0.13 -9.08
C ALA A 211 17.14 -1.17 -8.82
N ALA A 212 17.29 -1.58 -7.57
CA ALA A 212 17.98 -2.79 -7.17
C ALA A 212 17.18 -4.09 -7.39
N THR A 213 15.88 -3.97 -7.68
CA THR A 213 15.00 -5.12 -7.93
C THR A 213 14.70 -5.20 -9.43
N LYS A 214 15.20 -6.27 -10.07
CA LYS A 214 14.97 -6.53 -11.51
C LYS A 214 13.65 -7.25 -11.71
#